data_1cf9ddf1334458495ac4ed866f920fc7
#
_entry.id   1cf9ddf1334458495ac4ed866f920fc7
#
_cell.length_a   1.000
_cell.length_b   1.000
_cell.length_c   1.000
_cell.angle_alpha   90.00
_cell.angle_beta   90.00
_cell.angle_gamma   90.00
#
_symmetry.space_group_name_H-M   'P 1'
#
loop_
_entity.id
_entity.type
_entity.pdbx_description
1 polymer ?
#
loop_
_entity_poly.entity_id
_entity_poly.type
_entity_poly.pdbx_seq_one_letter_code
_entity_poly.pdbx_strand_id
1 'polypeptide(L)'
;MITASALARVTIVGAGVAGAYLGAKLSREGIDVEGIEAQDISKYHSVCAWATSVDGIRGYLRSIDLDIDGYIIREADGIYVDLGGRLYRVPTRHLATFDKPALIVDLARSFKVRYPVRVRGIPDVRSDLIVDATGVHRSVIGPAEDGADLVLPAYQLLVRYRNPPMDDFYVKPFPRYTGYLWYFPLTNGEFFVGAGDLHHGHLKQISEFLDKHPPDEVLRREGRPIRISPPGILRPLFRAAGMAVTAVGEAAGAVLPMLGEGILPSVISAEMLFERISNASEAIDLQSYAEGLTRKFSVFGAAYRFVRKKQLDECRISDISCTADALRLALFFSSRSGRRLTGLAPTLRHAYLAVRPF
;
A
#
# COMPACT_ATOMS: atom_id res chain seq x y z
N MET A 1 26.46 -9.97 -10.42
CA MET A 1 25.71 -11.19 -9.97
C MET A 1 26.25 -11.58 -8.61
N ILE A 2 25.41 -11.82 -7.61
CA ILE A 2 25.79 -12.26 -6.27
C ILE A 2 25.41 -13.74 -6.19
N THR A 3 26.35 -14.59 -5.79
CA THR A 3 26.09 -16.04 -5.71
C THR A 3 25.35 -16.40 -4.42
N ALA A 4 24.32 -17.23 -4.46
CA ALA A 4 23.49 -17.60 -3.30
C ALA A 4 24.27 -18.35 -2.21
N SER A 5 25.25 -19.18 -2.59
CA SER A 5 26.19 -19.80 -1.63
C SER A 5 27.14 -18.77 -1.00
N ALA A 6 27.14 -17.53 -1.48
CA ALA A 6 27.93 -16.41 -1.00
C ALA A 6 27.07 -15.27 -0.45
N LEU A 7 25.74 -15.39 -0.41
CA LEU A 7 24.89 -14.36 0.21
C LEU A 7 25.06 -14.45 1.73
N ALA A 8 26.06 -13.76 2.22
CA ALA A 8 26.39 -13.77 3.64
C ALA A 8 25.48 -12.84 4.43
N ARG A 9 25.00 -11.74 3.82
CA ARG A 9 24.26 -10.71 4.56
C ARG A 9 23.31 -9.87 3.70
N VAL A 10 22.09 -9.63 4.24
CA VAL A 10 21.08 -8.72 3.68
C VAL A 10 20.88 -7.54 4.63
N THR A 11 20.91 -6.32 4.13
CA THR A 11 20.54 -5.13 4.89
C THR A 11 19.23 -4.55 4.36
N ILE A 12 18.23 -4.39 5.25
CA ILE A 12 16.93 -3.80 4.94
C ILE A 12 16.87 -2.40 5.53
N VAL A 13 16.66 -1.39 4.71
CA VAL A 13 16.48 0.00 5.16
C VAL A 13 15.00 0.35 5.17
N GLY A 14 14.46 0.58 6.37
CA GLY A 14 13.05 0.79 6.68
C GLY A 14 12.39 -0.49 7.22
N ALA A 15 11.86 -0.42 8.45
CA ALA A 15 11.13 -1.50 9.10
C ALA A 15 9.60 -1.29 9.08
N GLY A 16 9.06 -0.68 8.00
CA GLY A 16 7.64 -0.69 7.73
C GLY A 16 7.13 -2.09 7.35
N VAL A 17 5.85 -2.21 6.91
CA VAL A 17 5.23 -3.51 6.60
C VAL A 17 6.11 -4.42 5.73
N ALA A 18 6.61 -3.89 4.59
CA ALA A 18 7.42 -4.69 3.67
C ALA A 18 8.75 -5.11 4.27
N GLY A 19 9.47 -4.16 4.89
CA GLY A 19 10.81 -4.40 5.44
C GLY A 19 10.77 -5.31 6.68
N ALA A 20 9.82 -5.08 7.59
CA ALA A 20 9.67 -5.91 8.79
C ALA A 20 9.25 -7.35 8.42
N TYR A 21 8.30 -7.51 7.48
CA TYR A 21 7.92 -8.83 7.00
C TYR A 21 9.09 -9.57 6.32
N LEU A 22 9.82 -8.90 5.42
CA LEU A 22 10.98 -9.50 4.75
C LEU A 22 12.06 -9.90 5.75
N GLY A 23 12.37 -9.02 6.72
CA GLY A 23 13.36 -9.29 7.75
C GLY A 23 13.00 -10.51 8.62
N ALA A 24 11.73 -10.59 9.06
CA ALA A 24 11.24 -11.74 9.81
C ALA A 24 11.33 -13.04 9.00
N LYS A 25 10.98 -13.00 7.72
CA LYS A 25 11.01 -14.14 6.82
C LYS A 25 12.43 -14.64 6.57
N LEU A 26 13.37 -13.74 6.26
CA LEU A 26 14.78 -14.07 6.03
C LEU A 26 15.45 -14.62 7.30
N SER A 27 15.20 -14.00 8.43
CA SER A 27 15.74 -14.45 9.73
C SER A 27 15.27 -15.87 10.08
N ARG A 28 14.00 -16.18 9.81
CA ARG A 28 13.45 -17.51 10.05
C ARG A 28 14.13 -18.60 9.21
N GLU A 29 14.52 -18.27 7.98
CA GLU A 29 15.27 -19.18 7.10
C GLU A 29 16.79 -19.19 7.38
N GLY A 30 17.23 -18.54 8.45
CA GLY A 30 18.64 -18.52 8.88
C GLY A 30 19.55 -17.64 8.02
N ILE A 31 19.00 -16.73 7.20
CA ILE A 31 19.76 -15.77 6.41
C ILE A 31 20.18 -14.61 7.33
N ASP A 32 21.45 -14.23 7.31
CA ASP A 32 21.95 -13.08 8.09
C ASP A 32 21.31 -11.78 7.56
N VAL A 33 20.40 -11.21 8.36
CA VAL A 33 19.65 -10.02 8.02
C VAL A 33 19.72 -8.98 9.12
N GLU A 34 19.96 -7.72 8.73
CA GLU A 34 19.91 -6.57 9.62
C GLU A 34 18.99 -5.49 9.05
N GLY A 35 18.11 -4.95 9.90
CA GLY A 35 17.27 -3.80 9.61
C GLY A 35 17.89 -2.49 10.09
N ILE A 36 17.56 -1.39 9.39
CA ILE A 36 17.85 -0.02 9.82
C ILE A 36 16.53 0.77 9.75
N GLU A 37 16.07 1.30 10.89
CA GLU A 37 14.81 2.03 10.98
C GLU A 37 15.01 3.45 11.54
N ALA A 38 14.34 4.41 10.94
CA ALA A 38 14.43 5.81 11.33
C ALA A 38 13.68 6.15 12.63
N GLN A 39 12.64 5.37 12.94
CA GLN A 39 11.85 5.52 14.17
C GLN A 39 12.37 4.58 15.25
N ASP A 40 12.16 4.97 16.50
CA ASP A 40 12.29 4.04 17.62
C ASP A 40 11.22 2.96 17.53
N ILE A 41 11.62 1.71 17.33
CA ILE A 41 10.71 0.58 17.17
C ILE A 41 9.81 0.40 18.40
N SER A 42 10.28 0.72 19.60
CA SER A 42 9.48 0.61 20.82
C SER A 42 8.31 1.62 20.86
N LYS A 43 8.39 2.67 20.05
CA LYS A 43 7.38 3.75 19.90
C LYS A 43 6.93 3.88 18.44
N TYR A 44 7.01 2.79 17.70
CA TYR A 44 6.73 2.81 16.26
C TYR A 44 5.32 3.33 15.98
N HIS A 45 5.24 4.29 15.07
CA HIS A 45 3.99 4.86 14.63
C HIS A 45 3.86 4.82 13.10
N SER A 46 2.68 4.44 12.62
CA SER A 46 2.40 4.35 11.20
C SER A 46 1.26 5.27 10.80
N VAL A 47 1.57 6.34 10.07
CA VAL A 47 0.56 7.23 9.47
C VAL A 47 -0.13 6.48 8.32
N CYS A 48 -1.31 5.94 8.59
CA CYS A 48 -2.11 5.13 7.68
C CYS A 48 -3.48 4.89 8.33
N ALA A 49 -4.52 4.62 7.55
CA ALA A 49 -5.85 4.27 8.07
C ALA A 49 -5.95 2.80 8.55
N TRP A 50 -4.86 2.04 8.54
CA TRP A 50 -4.71 0.68 9.07
C TRP A 50 -5.70 -0.35 8.51
N ALA A 51 -6.23 -0.13 7.32
CA ALA A 51 -7.22 -1.02 6.72
C ALA A 51 -6.62 -1.83 5.57
N THR A 52 -6.97 -3.11 5.52
CA THR A 52 -6.60 -4.03 4.42
C THR A 52 -7.55 -5.23 4.37
N SER A 53 -7.43 -6.05 3.31
CA SER A 53 -8.07 -7.38 3.26
C SER A 53 -7.25 -8.37 4.10
N VAL A 54 -7.74 -8.70 5.30
CA VAL A 54 -7.01 -9.57 6.24
C VAL A 54 -6.82 -11.00 5.73
N ASP A 55 -7.75 -11.55 4.95
CA ASP A 55 -7.55 -12.86 4.30
C ASP A 55 -6.36 -12.87 3.35
N GLY A 56 -6.13 -11.75 2.66
CA GLY A 56 -5.00 -11.64 1.73
C GLY A 56 -3.64 -11.72 2.42
N ILE A 57 -3.54 -11.25 3.66
CA ILE A 57 -2.28 -11.22 4.41
C ILE A 57 -2.09 -12.44 5.32
N ARG A 58 -3.20 -13.10 5.73
CA ARG A 58 -3.24 -14.20 6.71
C ARG A 58 -2.24 -15.31 6.40
N GLY A 59 -2.22 -15.82 5.17
CA GLY A 59 -1.32 -16.89 4.76
C GLY A 59 0.16 -16.53 4.87
N TYR A 60 0.50 -15.29 4.54
CA TYR A 60 1.87 -14.78 4.64
C TYR A 60 2.33 -14.70 6.10
N LEU A 61 1.50 -14.16 6.99
CA LEU A 61 1.84 -14.05 8.41
C LEU A 61 1.94 -15.42 9.08
N ARG A 62 1.05 -16.35 8.77
CA ARG A 62 1.14 -17.73 9.28
C ARG A 62 2.42 -18.45 8.88
N SER A 63 3.00 -18.12 7.72
CA SER A 63 4.29 -18.68 7.31
C SER A 63 5.48 -18.23 8.17
N ILE A 64 5.27 -17.29 9.08
CA ILE A 64 6.24 -16.80 10.05
C ILE A 64 5.68 -16.84 11.49
N ASP A 65 4.71 -17.74 11.76
CA ASP A 65 4.09 -18.02 13.05
C ASP A 65 3.36 -16.81 13.68
N LEU A 66 2.88 -15.89 12.85
CA LEU A 66 2.00 -14.79 13.29
C LEU A 66 0.58 -15.01 12.76
N ASP A 67 -0.41 -14.64 13.57
CA ASP A 67 -1.81 -14.65 13.16
C ASP A 67 -2.38 -13.23 13.17
N ILE A 68 -2.87 -12.77 12.02
CA ILE A 68 -3.47 -11.44 11.86
C ILE A 68 -4.70 -11.25 12.78
N ASP A 69 -5.38 -12.32 13.16
CA ASP A 69 -6.59 -12.25 13.99
C ASP A 69 -6.32 -11.61 15.36
N GLY A 70 -5.09 -11.78 15.89
CA GLY A 70 -4.64 -11.12 17.12
C GLY A 70 -4.50 -9.59 17.03
N TYR A 71 -4.54 -9.02 15.83
CA TYR A 71 -4.38 -7.59 15.58
C TYR A 71 -5.65 -6.93 15.04
N ILE A 72 -6.69 -7.69 14.67
CA ILE A 72 -7.93 -7.13 14.11
C ILE A 72 -8.60 -6.22 15.14
N ILE A 73 -8.92 -5.00 14.72
CA ILE A 73 -9.66 -4.02 15.51
C ILE A 73 -11.14 -4.03 15.12
N ARG A 74 -11.43 -3.86 13.84
CA ARG A 74 -12.80 -3.83 13.32
C ARG A 74 -12.86 -4.49 11.95
N GLU A 75 -13.73 -5.47 11.79
CA GLU A 75 -14.01 -6.13 10.51
C GLU A 75 -15.37 -5.67 9.97
N ALA A 76 -15.49 -5.58 8.65
CA ALA A 76 -16.72 -5.20 7.96
C ALA A 76 -16.99 -6.05 6.72
N ASP A 77 -18.28 -6.32 6.48
CA ASP A 77 -18.78 -7.04 5.31
C ASP A 77 -18.93 -6.13 4.07
N GLY A 78 -18.68 -4.85 4.22
CA GLY A 78 -18.83 -3.88 3.14
C GLY A 78 -18.25 -2.52 3.48
N ILE A 79 -18.20 -1.69 2.46
CA ILE A 79 -17.80 -0.31 2.56
C ILE A 79 -18.86 0.59 1.89
N TYR A 80 -19.19 1.69 2.50
CA TYR A 80 -20.00 2.72 1.89
C TYR A 80 -19.17 3.59 0.96
N VAL A 81 -19.64 3.74 -0.27
CA VAL A 81 -19.00 4.59 -1.30
C VAL A 81 -19.98 5.70 -1.67
N ASP A 82 -19.60 6.95 -1.41
CA ASP A 82 -20.38 8.14 -1.78
C ASP A 82 -19.96 8.61 -3.17
N LEU A 83 -20.85 8.46 -4.15
CA LEU A 83 -20.66 8.94 -5.51
C LEU A 83 -21.60 10.12 -5.78
N GLY A 84 -21.08 11.33 -5.57
CA GLY A 84 -21.83 12.57 -5.82
C GLY A 84 -23.08 12.72 -4.96
N GLY A 85 -23.02 12.36 -3.69
CA GLY A 85 -24.11 12.40 -2.71
C GLY A 85 -25.04 11.18 -2.74
N ARG A 86 -24.78 10.19 -3.60
CA ARG A 86 -25.48 8.89 -3.59
C ARG A 86 -24.61 7.86 -2.89
N LEU A 87 -25.14 7.27 -1.84
CA LEU A 87 -24.46 6.27 -1.05
C LEU A 87 -24.72 4.86 -1.59
N TYR A 88 -23.64 4.12 -1.87
CA TYR A 88 -23.66 2.74 -2.32
C TYR A 88 -22.95 1.86 -1.31
N ARG A 89 -23.56 0.75 -0.91
CA ARG A 89 -22.86 -0.26 -0.11
C ARG A 89 -22.22 -1.28 -1.04
N VAL A 90 -20.90 -1.34 -1.03
CA VAL A 90 -20.09 -2.30 -1.80
C VAL A 90 -19.68 -3.44 -0.85
N PRO A 91 -20.11 -4.68 -1.09
CA PRO A 91 -19.69 -5.81 -0.28
C PRO A 91 -18.17 -5.99 -0.40
N THR A 92 -17.53 -6.22 0.73
CA THR A 92 -16.11 -6.57 0.81
C THR A 92 -15.98 -7.93 1.50
N ARG A 93 -14.85 -8.60 1.29
CA ARG A 93 -14.53 -9.78 2.08
C ARG A 93 -13.38 -9.43 3.00
N HIS A 94 -13.63 -9.62 4.32
CA HIS A 94 -12.60 -9.50 5.34
C HIS A 94 -11.80 -8.18 5.25
N LEU A 95 -12.50 -7.07 4.89
CA LEU A 95 -11.97 -5.74 5.06
C LEU A 95 -11.92 -5.44 6.56
N ALA A 96 -10.74 -5.14 7.08
CA ALA A 96 -10.62 -4.80 8.48
C ALA A 96 -9.61 -3.69 8.71
N THR A 97 -9.82 -2.91 9.77
CA THR A 97 -8.76 -2.19 10.45
C THR A 97 -8.10 -3.12 11.46
N PHE A 98 -6.79 -3.00 11.60
CA PHE A 98 -5.99 -3.81 12.53
C PHE A 98 -4.89 -2.98 13.16
N ASP A 99 -4.36 -3.40 14.30
CA ASP A 99 -3.24 -2.72 14.97
C ASP A 99 -1.95 -2.93 14.17
N LYS A 100 -1.82 -2.11 13.13
CA LYS A 100 -0.66 -2.15 12.24
C LYS A 100 0.66 -1.82 12.93
N PRO A 101 0.75 -0.83 13.85
CA PRO A 101 1.95 -0.62 14.62
C PRO A 101 2.38 -1.84 15.43
N ALA A 102 1.48 -2.48 16.16
CA ALA A 102 1.77 -3.67 16.96
C ALA A 102 2.30 -4.81 16.06
N LEU A 103 1.63 -5.09 14.95
CA LEU A 103 2.10 -6.09 13.98
C LEU A 103 3.53 -5.80 13.49
N ILE A 104 3.85 -4.53 13.15
CA ILE A 104 5.18 -4.15 12.66
C ILE A 104 6.23 -4.33 13.77
N VAL A 105 5.91 -3.97 15.01
CA VAL A 105 6.81 -4.16 16.16
C VAL A 105 7.10 -5.64 16.37
N ASP A 106 6.09 -6.50 16.32
CA ASP A 106 6.27 -7.94 16.50
C ASP A 106 7.09 -8.58 15.37
N LEU A 107 6.83 -8.17 14.12
CA LEU A 107 7.67 -8.55 12.98
C LEU A 107 9.14 -8.11 13.16
N ALA A 108 9.37 -6.87 13.59
CA ALA A 108 10.70 -6.31 13.78
C ALA A 108 11.49 -6.96 14.92
N ARG A 109 10.81 -7.58 15.89
CA ARG A 109 11.46 -8.37 16.97
C ARG A 109 12.09 -9.68 16.49
N SER A 110 11.71 -10.17 15.33
CA SER A 110 12.19 -11.45 14.79
C SER A 110 13.60 -11.38 14.21
N PHE A 111 14.17 -10.18 14.05
CA PHE A 111 15.52 -9.98 13.52
C PHE A 111 16.18 -8.73 14.11
N LYS A 112 17.48 -8.58 13.89
CA LYS A 112 18.23 -7.43 14.42
C LYS A 112 17.85 -6.15 13.66
N VAL A 113 17.34 -5.13 14.38
CA VAL A 113 17.03 -3.80 13.82
C VAL A 113 17.80 -2.73 14.58
N ARG A 114 18.58 -1.92 13.86
CA ARG A 114 19.21 -0.71 14.40
C ARG A 114 18.26 0.47 14.27
N TYR A 115 17.93 1.12 15.37
CA TYR A 115 17.09 2.30 15.45
C TYR A 115 17.49 3.21 16.63
N PRO A 116 17.13 4.49 16.65
CA PRO A 116 16.62 5.28 15.52
C PRO A 116 17.78 5.71 14.62
N VAL A 117 17.81 5.26 13.39
CA VAL A 117 18.86 5.59 12.41
C VAL A 117 18.26 5.99 11.07
N ARG A 118 18.45 7.25 10.67
CA ARG A 118 17.97 7.76 9.38
C ARG A 118 19.03 7.59 8.31
N VAL A 119 18.69 6.86 7.26
CA VAL A 119 19.55 6.61 6.11
C VAL A 119 19.16 7.52 4.92
N ARG A 120 20.16 8.08 4.26
CA ARG A 120 20.03 8.80 2.99
C ARG A 120 21.10 8.29 2.03
N GLY A 121 20.69 7.71 0.91
CA GLY A 121 21.58 7.02 0.00
C GLY A 121 21.94 5.60 0.46
N ILE A 122 22.98 5.03 -0.14
CA ILE A 122 23.45 3.69 0.22
C ILE A 122 24.17 3.77 1.56
N PRO A 123 23.74 3.01 2.59
CA PRO A 123 24.40 3.02 3.89
C PRO A 123 25.82 2.40 3.81
N ASP A 124 26.72 2.91 4.64
CA ASP A 124 28.06 2.31 4.81
C ASP A 124 27.95 1.06 5.71
N VAL A 125 27.64 -0.06 5.07
CA VAL A 125 27.46 -1.37 5.70
C VAL A 125 28.08 -2.47 4.84
N ARG A 126 28.60 -3.51 5.48
CA ARG A 126 28.96 -4.73 4.77
C ARG A 126 27.69 -5.52 4.52
N SER A 127 27.28 -5.62 3.26
CA SER A 127 26.09 -6.34 2.84
C SER A 127 26.22 -6.75 1.38
N ASP A 128 25.69 -7.91 1.04
CA ASP A 128 25.66 -8.41 -0.34
C ASP A 128 24.47 -7.86 -1.11
N LEU A 129 23.39 -7.61 -0.37
CA LEU A 129 22.16 -7.02 -0.90
C LEU A 129 21.62 -5.96 0.07
N ILE A 130 21.33 -4.77 -0.44
CA ILE A 130 20.60 -3.74 0.27
C ILE A 130 19.18 -3.65 -0.30
N VAL A 131 18.19 -3.67 0.60
CA VAL A 131 16.78 -3.58 0.24
C VAL A 131 16.21 -2.25 0.73
N ASP A 132 15.77 -1.40 -0.20
CA ASP A 132 15.06 -0.17 0.12
C ASP A 132 13.59 -0.48 0.45
N ALA A 133 13.25 -0.39 1.73
CA ALA A 133 11.89 -0.52 2.27
C ALA A 133 11.41 0.81 2.89
N THR A 134 12.00 1.96 2.48
CA THR A 134 11.71 3.28 3.07
C THR A 134 10.42 3.93 2.57
N GLY A 135 9.62 3.18 1.83
CA GLY A 135 8.31 3.62 1.34
C GLY A 135 8.42 4.80 0.38
N VAL A 136 7.61 5.84 0.60
CA VAL A 136 7.55 7.02 -0.25
C VAL A 136 8.89 7.70 -0.48
N HIS A 137 9.82 7.57 0.47
CA HIS A 137 11.10 8.28 0.40
C HIS A 137 12.09 7.69 -0.61
N ARG A 138 12.06 6.35 -0.85
CA ARG A 138 13.04 5.69 -1.72
C ARG A 138 14.48 6.11 -1.39
N SER A 139 14.79 6.13 -0.09
CA SER A 139 16.01 6.78 0.42
C SER A 139 17.31 6.13 -0.06
N VAL A 140 17.28 4.86 -0.48
CA VAL A 140 18.46 4.09 -0.89
C VAL A 140 18.52 3.94 -2.41
N ILE A 141 17.43 3.49 -3.03
CA ILE A 141 17.40 3.26 -4.49
C ILE A 141 17.35 4.57 -5.28
N GLY A 142 16.93 5.64 -4.62
CA GLY A 142 16.86 6.98 -5.18
C GLY A 142 15.53 7.30 -5.87
N PRO A 143 15.42 8.53 -6.41
CA PRO A 143 14.20 9.00 -7.07
C PRO A 143 13.91 8.18 -8.33
N ALA A 144 12.66 8.25 -8.81
CA ALA A 144 12.30 7.72 -10.11
C ALA A 144 12.98 8.53 -11.24
N GLU A 145 13.41 7.84 -12.30
CA GLU A 145 14.11 8.45 -13.43
C GLU A 145 13.17 9.20 -14.37
N ASP A 146 11.94 8.74 -14.49
CA ASP A 146 10.94 9.31 -15.39
C ASP A 146 10.00 10.25 -14.63
N GLY A 147 9.67 11.40 -15.19
CA GLY A 147 8.71 12.38 -14.63
C GLY A 147 7.26 11.88 -14.48
N ALA A 148 7.06 10.58 -14.62
CA ALA A 148 5.77 9.90 -14.42
C ALA A 148 5.50 9.50 -12.97
N ASP A 149 6.43 9.79 -12.03
CA ASP A 149 6.22 9.49 -10.61
C ASP A 149 5.12 10.37 -10.01
N LEU A 150 4.15 9.73 -9.36
CA LEU A 150 3.03 10.41 -8.70
C LEU A 150 3.09 10.15 -7.19
N VAL A 151 3.25 11.25 -6.47
CA VAL A 151 3.17 11.30 -5.02
C VAL A 151 2.07 12.28 -4.64
N LEU A 152 1.07 11.83 -3.94
CA LEU A 152 -0.03 12.68 -3.49
C LEU A 152 0.09 12.99 -2.00
N PRO A 153 -0.21 14.22 -1.56
CA PRO A 153 -0.31 14.55 -0.15
C PRO A 153 -1.55 13.87 0.44
N ALA A 154 -1.40 13.37 1.66
CA ALA A 154 -2.49 12.83 2.43
C ALA A 154 -2.40 13.28 3.89
N TYR A 155 -3.55 13.47 4.49
CA TYR A 155 -3.70 13.91 5.86
C TYR A 155 -4.85 13.18 6.53
N GLN A 156 -4.72 12.88 7.81
CA GLN A 156 -5.78 12.23 8.59
C GLN A 156 -5.81 12.74 10.03
N LEU A 157 -6.97 12.54 10.64
CA LEU A 157 -7.20 12.75 12.05
C LEU A 157 -7.63 11.43 12.68
N LEU A 158 -7.17 11.18 13.89
CA LEU A 158 -7.80 10.24 14.80
C LEU A 158 -8.82 11.03 15.61
N VAL A 159 -10.09 10.65 15.50
CA VAL A 159 -11.20 11.35 16.16
C VAL A 159 -12.01 10.39 17.00
N ARG A 160 -12.74 10.91 17.98
CA ARG A 160 -13.69 10.13 18.81
C ARG A 160 -15.09 10.69 18.67
N TYR A 161 -16.06 9.78 18.53
CA TYR A 161 -17.48 10.05 18.52
C TYR A 161 -18.18 9.23 19.60
N ARG A 162 -19.04 9.83 20.39
CA ARG A 162 -20.02 9.12 21.25
C ARG A 162 -21.16 8.56 20.41
N ASN A 163 -21.59 9.32 19.41
CA ASN A 163 -22.61 8.94 18.44
C ASN A 163 -22.03 9.10 17.01
N PRO A 164 -21.39 8.08 16.47
CA PRO A 164 -20.75 8.16 15.16
C PRO A 164 -21.79 8.36 14.06
N PRO A 165 -21.48 9.14 12.99
CA PRO A 165 -22.40 9.38 11.88
C PRO A 165 -22.71 8.11 11.10
N MET A 166 -21.85 7.10 11.20
CA MET A 166 -22.00 5.76 10.64
C MET A 166 -21.06 4.78 11.37
N ASP A 167 -21.44 3.52 11.45
CA ASP A 167 -20.71 2.48 12.21
C ASP A 167 -19.78 1.64 11.32
N ASP A 168 -19.68 1.98 10.03
CA ASP A 168 -18.99 1.15 9.05
C ASP A 168 -17.98 1.98 8.23
N PHE A 169 -17.18 1.30 7.42
CA PHE A 169 -16.21 1.93 6.53
C PHE A 169 -16.90 2.81 5.50
N TYR A 170 -16.34 3.98 5.25
CA TYR A 170 -16.86 4.91 4.25
C TYR A 170 -15.72 5.55 3.46
N VAL A 171 -15.94 5.72 2.16
CA VAL A 171 -15.07 6.47 1.24
C VAL A 171 -15.90 7.37 0.34
N LYS A 172 -15.34 8.55 0.04
CA LYS A 172 -15.89 9.51 -0.92
C LYS A 172 -14.82 9.86 -1.93
N PRO A 173 -14.82 9.25 -3.13
CA PRO A 173 -13.94 9.65 -4.22
C PRO A 173 -14.16 11.11 -4.62
N PHE A 174 -13.09 11.81 -4.95
CA PHE A 174 -13.17 13.19 -5.46
C PHE A 174 -13.43 13.19 -6.97
N PRO A 175 -13.96 14.29 -7.53
CA PRO A 175 -14.13 14.43 -8.96
C PRO A 175 -12.83 14.12 -9.72
N ARG A 176 -12.95 13.47 -10.87
CA ARG A 176 -11.80 13.06 -11.71
C ARG A 176 -10.82 12.10 -11.05
N TYR A 177 -11.19 11.46 -9.95
CA TYR A 177 -10.34 10.52 -9.20
C TYR A 177 -8.98 11.13 -8.80
N THR A 178 -8.95 12.40 -8.45
CA THR A 178 -7.74 13.08 -7.96
C THR A 178 -7.33 12.61 -6.57
N GLY A 179 -8.25 11.99 -5.86
CA GLY A 179 -8.12 11.44 -4.53
C GLY A 179 -9.45 10.99 -3.94
N TYR A 180 -9.47 10.77 -2.65
CA TYR A 180 -10.70 10.43 -1.92
C TYR A 180 -10.56 10.75 -0.43
N LEU A 181 -11.72 10.88 0.24
CA LEU A 181 -11.85 10.94 1.69
C LEU A 181 -12.18 9.52 2.21
N TRP A 182 -11.60 9.15 3.34
CA TRP A 182 -11.93 7.94 4.09
C TRP A 182 -12.40 8.26 5.50
N TYR A 183 -13.30 7.41 6.01
CA TYR A 183 -13.74 7.37 7.40
C TYR A 183 -13.76 5.90 7.81
N PHE A 184 -12.81 5.49 8.64
CA PHE A 184 -12.59 4.09 8.98
C PHE A 184 -12.66 3.85 10.48
N PRO A 185 -13.52 2.92 10.93
CA PRO A 185 -13.74 2.65 12.35
C PRO A 185 -12.54 1.92 12.98
N LEU A 186 -12.30 2.27 14.22
CA LEU A 186 -11.40 1.58 15.14
C LEU A 186 -12.20 1.06 16.35
N THR A 187 -11.57 1.00 17.52
CA THR A 187 -12.22 0.62 18.78
C THR A 187 -12.69 1.85 19.56
N ASN A 188 -13.63 1.63 20.51
CA ASN A 188 -14.04 2.63 21.50
C ASN A 188 -14.57 3.96 20.93
N GLY A 189 -15.27 3.91 19.81
CA GLY A 189 -15.80 5.12 19.16
C GLY A 189 -14.72 5.96 18.48
N GLU A 190 -13.55 5.40 18.25
CA GLU A 190 -12.45 6.06 17.53
C GLU A 190 -12.50 5.75 16.04
N PHE A 191 -12.13 6.74 15.22
CA PHE A 191 -12.14 6.64 13.76
C PHE A 191 -10.97 7.40 13.16
N PHE A 192 -10.41 6.86 12.09
CA PHE A 192 -9.58 7.65 11.20
C PHE A 192 -10.45 8.38 10.17
N VAL A 193 -10.38 9.70 10.18
CA VAL A 193 -10.95 10.56 9.14
C VAL A 193 -9.83 11.22 8.39
N GLY A 194 -9.71 10.95 7.09
CA GLY A 194 -8.61 11.51 6.32
C GLY A 194 -8.94 11.61 4.84
N ALA A 195 -8.03 12.24 4.12
CA ALA A 195 -8.11 12.35 2.67
C ALA A 195 -6.72 12.46 2.05
N GLY A 196 -6.60 12.00 0.80
CA GLY A 196 -5.48 12.27 -0.07
C GLY A 196 -5.96 12.87 -1.37
N ASP A 197 -5.23 13.84 -1.93
CA ASP A 197 -5.61 14.49 -3.18
C ASP A 197 -4.42 15.09 -3.91
N LEU A 198 -4.28 14.79 -5.20
CA LEU A 198 -3.23 15.32 -6.05
C LEU A 198 -3.30 16.84 -6.22
N HIS A 199 -4.49 17.43 -6.14
CA HIS A 199 -4.71 18.86 -6.26
C HIS A 199 -4.77 19.61 -4.91
N HIS A 200 -4.28 18.96 -3.83
CA HIS A 200 -4.19 19.54 -2.49
C HIS A 200 -5.54 19.95 -1.87
N GLY A 201 -6.67 19.47 -2.39
CA GLY A 201 -8.01 19.74 -1.84
C GLY A 201 -8.36 18.90 -0.60
N HIS A 202 -7.50 17.97 -0.18
CA HIS A 202 -7.76 17.01 0.88
C HIS A 202 -8.13 17.65 2.22
N LEU A 203 -7.46 18.74 2.64
CA LEU A 203 -7.76 19.42 3.89
C LEU A 203 -9.16 20.03 3.88
N LYS A 204 -9.56 20.65 2.75
CA LYS A 204 -10.91 21.19 2.57
C LYS A 204 -11.96 20.10 2.69
N GLN A 205 -11.76 18.96 2.04
CA GLN A 205 -12.70 17.84 2.08
C GLN A 205 -12.83 17.23 3.48
N ILE A 206 -11.73 17.17 4.25
CA ILE A 206 -11.77 16.76 5.66
C ILE A 206 -12.56 17.79 6.48
N SER A 207 -12.31 19.09 6.32
CA SER A 207 -13.05 20.14 7.05
C SER A 207 -14.55 20.07 6.77
N GLU A 208 -14.96 20.01 5.49
CA GLU A 208 -16.36 19.89 5.10
C GLU A 208 -17.04 18.64 5.69
N PHE A 209 -16.33 17.53 5.80
CA PHE A 209 -16.85 16.32 6.44
C PHE A 209 -17.03 16.50 7.94
N LEU A 210 -16.05 17.09 8.62
CA LEU A 210 -16.09 17.31 10.07
C LEU A 210 -17.08 18.42 10.46
N ASP A 211 -17.28 19.43 9.63
CA ASP A 211 -18.29 20.48 9.84
C ASP A 211 -19.71 19.87 9.80
N LYS A 212 -19.93 18.90 8.92
CA LYS A 212 -21.19 18.15 8.82
C LYS A 212 -21.34 17.08 9.91
N HIS A 213 -20.25 16.51 10.35
CA HIS A 213 -20.17 15.43 11.33
C HIS A 213 -19.11 15.76 12.38
N PRO A 214 -19.39 16.71 13.29
CA PRO A 214 -18.41 17.15 14.27
C PRO A 214 -18.09 16.02 15.26
N PRO A 215 -16.80 15.69 15.46
CA PRO A 215 -16.39 14.73 16.48
C PRO A 215 -16.49 15.35 17.88
N ASP A 216 -16.64 14.51 18.90
CA ASP A 216 -16.53 14.96 20.29
C ASP A 216 -15.10 15.36 20.63
N GLU A 217 -14.11 14.70 20.03
CA GLU A 217 -12.71 14.95 20.31
C GLU A 217 -11.82 14.66 19.08
N VAL A 218 -10.80 15.48 18.88
CA VAL A 218 -9.71 15.22 17.91
C VAL A 218 -8.48 14.79 18.70
N LEU A 219 -8.15 13.49 18.66
CA LEU A 219 -7.09 12.87 19.44
C LEU A 219 -5.71 13.11 18.80
N ARG A 220 -5.63 13.06 17.48
CA ARG A 220 -4.36 13.19 16.75
C ARG A 220 -4.56 13.76 15.35
N ARG A 221 -3.54 14.46 14.87
CA ARG A 221 -3.47 15.03 13.51
C ARG A 221 -2.15 14.62 12.90
N GLU A 222 -2.19 14.06 11.68
CA GLU A 222 -0.99 13.54 11.04
C GLU A 222 -1.11 13.56 9.51
N GLY A 223 0.02 13.69 8.84
CA GLY A 223 0.07 13.69 7.38
C GLY A 223 1.30 12.94 6.87
N ARG A 224 1.12 12.28 5.75
CA ARG A 224 2.17 11.58 5.02
C ARG A 224 1.84 11.53 3.54
N PRO A 225 2.77 11.88 2.65
CA PRO A 225 2.56 11.65 1.23
C PRO A 225 2.51 10.14 0.91
N ILE A 226 1.78 9.79 -0.14
CA ILE A 226 1.61 8.42 -0.63
C ILE A 226 2.08 8.37 -2.07
N ARG A 227 3.01 7.45 -2.39
CA ARG A 227 3.41 7.18 -3.77
C ARG A 227 2.44 6.19 -4.40
N ILE A 228 1.87 6.57 -5.54
CA ILE A 228 0.90 5.73 -6.26
C ILE A 228 1.42 5.25 -7.62
N SER A 229 2.68 5.47 -7.92
CA SER A 229 3.33 4.97 -9.15
C SER A 229 3.62 3.48 -9.05
N PRO A 230 3.09 2.64 -9.97
CA PRO A 230 3.27 1.20 -9.93
C PRO A 230 4.65 0.76 -10.42
N PRO A 231 5.07 -0.50 -10.18
CA PRO A 231 6.41 -0.99 -10.54
C PRO A 231 6.78 -0.83 -12.02
N GLY A 232 5.80 -0.94 -12.93
CA GLY A 232 6.02 -0.76 -14.37
C GLY A 232 6.32 0.69 -14.80
N ILE A 233 6.00 1.67 -13.94
CA ILE A 233 6.25 3.10 -14.14
C ILE A 233 7.45 3.56 -13.30
N LEU A 234 7.54 3.06 -12.07
CA LEU A 234 8.53 3.47 -11.08
C LEU A 234 9.87 2.76 -11.31
N ARG A 235 10.82 3.47 -11.91
CA ARG A 235 12.17 2.96 -12.18
C ARG A 235 13.23 3.87 -11.56
N PRO A 236 14.42 3.35 -11.21
CA PRO A 236 14.82 1.94 -11.22
C PRO A 236 14.16 1.16 -10.09
N LEU A 237 13.99 -0.16 -10.27
CA LEU A 237 13.56 -1.09 -9.19
C LEU A 237 14.74 -1.85 -8.59
N PHE A 238 15.90 -1.82 -9.25
CA PHE A 238 17.16 -2.37 -8.75
C PHE A 238 18.36 -1.68 -9.39
N ARG A 239 19.50 -1.77 -8.73
CA ARG A 239 20.83 -1.34 -9.21
C ARG A 239 21.83 -2.45 -8.91
N ALA A 240 22.77 -2.70 -9.80
CA ALA A 240 23.77 -3.76 -9.66
C ALA A 240 25.21 -3.27 -9.85
N ALA A 241 25.44 -1.95 -9.97
CA ALA A 241 26.78 -1.37 -10.12
C ALA A 241 27.45 -1.26 -8.75
N GLY A 242 28.42 -2.14 -8.50
CA GLY A 242 29.15 -2.25 -7.23
C GLY A 242 28.38 -3.09 -6.21
N MET A 243 27.52 -2.48 -5.40
CA MET A 243 26.65 -3.16 -4.45
C MET A 243 25.26 -3.37 -5.03
N ALA A 244 24.69 -4.57 -4.84
CA ALA A 244 23.32 -4.85 -5.25
C ALA A 244 22.31 -4.12 -4.37
N VAL A 245 21.44 -3.36 -4.99
CA VAL A 245 20.34 -2.64 -4.34
C VAL A 245 19.03 -2.97 -5.02
N THR A 246 17.98 -3.22 -4.26
CA THR A 246 16.61 -3.36 -4.79
C THR A 246 15.62 -2.68 -3.85
N ALA A 247 14.32 -2.71 -4.19
CA ALA A 247 13.27 -2.11 -3.38
C ALA A 247 12.10 -3.07 -3.17
N VAL A 248 11.39 -2.90 -2.04
CA VAL A 248 10.14 -3.59 -1.72
C VAL A 248 9.07 -2.58 -1.24
N GLY A 249 7.82 -3.01 -1.23
CA GLY A 249 6.72 -2.19 -0.76
C GLY A 249 6.48 -0.94 -1.61
N GLU A 250 6.10 0.15 -0.98
CA GLU A 250 5.83 1.43 -1.64
C GLU A 250 7.06 1.98 -2.38
N ALA A 251 8.27 1.70 -1.90
CA ALA A 251 9.50 2.07 -2.60
C ALA A 251 9.66 1.35 -3.94
N ALA A 252 9.07 0.17 -4.10
CA ALA A 252 8.98 -0.58 -5.35
C ALA A 252 7.67 -0.34 -6.13
N GLY A 253 6.83 0.60 -5.69
CA GLY A 253 5.55 0.90 -6.34
C GLY A 253 4.42 -0.10 -6.01
N ALA A 254 4.55 -0.87 -4.92
CA ALA A 254 3.52 -1.83 -4.49
C ALA A 254 2.38 -1.12 -3.73
N VAL A 255 1.71 -0.18 -4.39
CA VAL A 255 0.52 0.55 -3.90
C VAL A 255 -0.50 0.61 -5.03
N LEU A 256 -1.74 0.22 -4.75
CA LEU A 256 -2.82 0.30 -5.73
C LEU A 256 -3.25 1.77 -5.94
N PRO A 257 -3.07 2.35 -7.14
CA PRO A 257 -3.20 3.79 -7.36
C PRO A 257 -4.57 4.38 -7.01
N MET A 258 -5.66 3.63 -7.23
CA MET A 258 -7.02 4.12 -6.97
C MET A 258 -7.37 4.21 -5.48
N LEU A 259 -6.81 3.32 -4.67
CA LEU A 259 -7.18 3.17 -3.26
C LEU A 259 -6.07 3.60 -2.29
N GLY A 260 -4.85 3.84 -2.77
CA GLY A 260 -3.70 4.03 -1.88
C GLY A 260 -3.43 2.80 -1.00
N GLU A 261 -4.01 1.64 -1.34
CA GLU A 261 -3.84 0.39 -0.59
C GLU A 261 -2.45 -0.18 -0.88
N GLY A 262 -1.60 -0.21 0.15
CA GLY A 262 -0.22 -0.64 0.05
C GLY A 262 0.17 -1.73 1.06
N ILE A 263 -0.72 -2.15 1.98
CA ILE A 263 -0.35 -3.09 3.05
C ILE A 263 -0.15 -4.48 2.47
N LEU A 264 -1.18 -5.08 1.89
CA LEU A 264 -1.09 -6.39 1.25
C LEU A 264 -0.10 -6.40 0.06
N PRO A 265 -0.10 -5.41 -0.85
CA PRO A 265 0.92 -5.36 -1.90
C PRO A 265 2.36 -5.29 -1.37
N SER A 266 2.59 -4.61 -0.25
CA SER A 266 3.91 -4.56 0.41
C SER A 266 4.38 -5.96 0.84
N VAL A 267 3.52 -6.73 1.49
CA VAL A 267 3.82 -8.11 1.88
C VAL A 267 4.09 -8.99 0.65
N ILE A 268 3.25 -8.88 -0.38
CA ILE A 268 3.43 -9.64 -1.64
C ILE A 268 4.79 -9.30 -2.29
N SER A 269 5.17 -8.03 -2.35
CA SER A 269 6.45 -7.64 -2.95
C SER A 269 7.65 -8.16 -2.17
N ALA A 270 7.54 -8.17 -0.85
CA ALA A 270 8.56 -8.70 0.05
C ALA A 270 8.69 -10.23 -0.08
N GLU A 271 7.56 -10.96 -0.14
CA GLU A 271 7.56 -12.40 -0.36
C GLU A 271 8.18 -12.77 -1.71
N MET A 272 7.87 -12.04 -2.77
CA MET A 272 8.47 -12.26 -4.09
C MET A 272 9.99 -12.07 -4.08
N LEU A 273 10.51 -11.11 -3.31
CA LEU A 273 11.95 -10.94 -3.15
C LEU A 273 12.54 -12.07 -2.29
N PHE A 274 11.87 -12.43 -1.19
CA PHE A 274 12.26 -13.56 -0.37
C PHE A 274 12.39 -14.85 -1.20
N GLU A 275 11.40 -15.19 -2.02
CA GLU A 275 11.44 -16.35 -2.92
C GLU A 275 12.64 -16.32 -3.87
N ARG A 276 13.03 -15.14 -4.38
CA ARG A 276 14.22 -15.00 -5.22
C ARG A 276 15.52 -15.20 -4.46
N ILE A 277 15.58 -14.73 -3.22
CA ILE A 277 16.74 -14.92 -2.34
C ILE A 277 16.88 -16.40 -1.96
N SER A 278 15.81 -17.01 -1.47
CA SER A 278 15.83 -18.38 -0.95
C SER A 278 16.04 -19.47 -2.03
N ASN A 279 15.57 -19.21 -3.25
CA ASN A 279 15.70 -20.15 -4.38
C ASN A 279 16.93 -19.87 -5.26
N ALA A 280 17.78 -18.91 -4.90
CA ALA A 280 18.96 -18.60 -5.68
C ALA A 280 20.06 -19.66 -5.46
N SER A 281 20.44 -20.39 -6.51
CA SER A 281 21.52 -21.39 -6.46
C SER A 281 22.89 -20.78 -6.69
N GLU A 282 22.99 -19.72 -7.50
CA GLU A 282 24.25 -19.05 -7.83
C GLU A 282 24.21 -17.54 -7.61
N ALA A 283 23.16 -16.86 -8.11
CA ALA A 283 23.01 -15.43 -7.99
C ALA A 283 21.54 -15.00 -7.89
N ILE A 284 21.28 -13.91 -7.15
CA ILE A 284 19.94 -13.32 -7.10
C ILE A 284 19.69 -12.56 -8.41
N ASP A 285 18.68 -13.01 -9.15
CA ASP A 285 18.23 -12.35 -10.37
C ASP A 285 17.24 -11.22 -10.03
N LEU A 286 17.79 -10.03 -9.77
CA LEU A 286 17.01 -8.83 -9.46
C LEU A 286 16.22 -8.32 -10.66
N GLN A 287 16.67 -8.62 -11.90
CA GLN A 287 15.92 -8.26 -13.09
C GLN A 287 14.62 -9.08 -13.16
N SER A 288 14.69 -10.39 -13.01
CA SER A 288 13.50 -11.24 -12.96
C SER A 288 12.57 -10.89 -11.80
N TYR A 289 13.11 -10.43 -10.66
CA TYR A 289 12.30 -9.89 -9.58
C TYR A 289 11.51 -8.65 -10.03
N ALA A 290 12.16 -7.65 -10.61
CA ALA A 290 11.55 -6.41 -11.09
C ALA A 290 10.48 -6.66 -12.17
N GLU A 291 10.79 -7.56 -13.13
CA GLU A 291 9.82 -7.99 -14.14
C GLU A 291 8.64 -8.75 -13.54
N GLY A 292 8.92 -9.61 -12.56
CA GLY A 292 7.91 -10.32 -11.78
C GLY A 292 6.96 -9.37 -11.07
N LEU A 293 7.47 -8.34 -10.40
CA LEU A 293 6.65 -7.29 -9.78
C LEU A 293 5.76 -6.58 -10.80
N THR A 294 6.33 -6.19 -11.95
CA THR A 294 5.57 -5.52 -13.01
C THR A 294 4.43 -6.39 -13.53
N ARG A 295 4.67 -7.70 -13.71
CA ARG A 295 3.63 -8.68 -14.11
C ARG A 295 2.59 -8.88 -13.00
N LYS A 296 3.03 -9.09 -11.75
CA LYS A 296 2.13 -9.30 -10.59
C LYS A 296 1.19 -8.13 -10.37
N PHE A 297 1.71 -6.92 -10.50
CA PHE A 297 0.98 -5.68 -10.31
C PHE A 297 0.54 -5.02 -11.63
N SER A 298 0.36 -5.79 -12.70
CA SER A 298 -0.06 -5.27 -14.01
C SER A 298 -1.40 -4.51 -13.99
N VAL A 299 -2.33 -4.90 -13.11
CA VAL A 299 -3.59 -4.18 -12.87
C VAL A 299 -3.36 -2.80 -12.24
N PHE A 300 -2.27 -2.61 -11.47
CA PHE A 300 -1.90 -1.30 -10.93
C PHE A 300 -1.47 -0.34 -12.05
N GLY A 301 -0.81 -0.88 -13.08
CA GLY A 301 -0.53 -0.12 -14.30
C GLY A 301 -1.81 0.36 -15.01
N ALA A 302 -2.82 -0.51 -15.10
CA ALA A 302 -4.13 -0.12 -15.64
C ALA A 302 -4.82 0.95 -14.77
N ALA A 303 -4.80 0.78 -13.44
CA ALA A 303 -5.34 1.75 -12.50
C ALA A 303 -4.64 3.11 -12.60
N TYR A 304 -3.30 3.12 -12.71
CA TYR A 304 -2.51 4.33 -12.87
C TYR A 304 -2.88 5.08 -14.17
N ARG A 305 -2.91 4.38 -15.31
CA ARG A 305 -3.29 5.00 -16.60
C ARG A 305 -4.72 5.53 -16.58
N PHE A 306 -5.66 4.77 -15.99
CA PHE A 306 -7.05 5.20 -15.83
C PHE A 306 -7.16 6.48 -15.01
N VAL A 307 -6.53 6.52 -13.82
CA VAL A 307 -6.51 7.70 -12.94
C VAL A 307 -5.89 8.90 -13.66
N ARG A 308 -4.74 8.72 -14.31
CA ARG A 308 -4.06 9.80 -15.06
C ARG A 308 -4.94 10.37 -16.17
N LYS A 309 -5.56 9.53 -16.98
CA LYS A 309 -6.46 9.98 -18.05
C LYS A 309 -7.69 10.71 -17.52
N LYS A 310 -8.24 10.25 -16.38
CA LYS A 310 -9.35 10.95 -15.72
C LYS A 310 -8.93 12.34 -15.20
N GLN A 311 -7.77 12.46 -14.62
CA GLN A 311 -7.25 13.74 -14.14
C GLN A 311 -7.04 14.76 -15.26
N LEU A 312 -6.64 14.28 -16.45
CA LEU A 312 -6.38 15.12 -17.63
C LEU A 312 -7.63 15.37 -18.50
N ASP A 313 -8.82 14.88 -18.09
CA ASP A 313 -10.05 14.86 -18.91
C ASP A 313 -9.90 14.11 -20.26
N GLU A 314 -8.93 13.23 -20.37
CA GLU A 314 -8.65 12.44 -21.58
C GLU A 314 -9.44 11.12 -21.63
N CYS A 315 -10.13 10.75 -20.55
CA CYS A 315 -10.91 9.50 -20.47
C CYS A 315 -12.35 9.71 -20.94
N ARG A 316 -12.61 9.43 -22.20
CA ARG A 316 -13.97 9.44 -22.80
C ARG A 316 -14.46 8.01 -23.07
N ILE A 317 -15.77 7.82 -23.15
CA ILE A 317 -16.38 6.50 -23.48
C ILE A 317 -15.89 5.99 -24.84
N SER A 318 -15.61 6.89 -25.78
CA SER A 318 -15.04 6.59 -27.11
C SER A 318 -13.55 6.20 -27.06
N ASP A 319 -12.85 6.44 -25.95
CA ASP A 319 -11.45 6.02 -25.79
C ASP A 319 -11.39 4.53 -25.40
N ILE A 320 -11.07 3.69 -26.39
CA ILE A 320 -10.97 2.23 -26.24
C ILE A 320 -9.99 1.86 -25.12
N SER A 321 -8.86 2.57 -24.97
CA SER A 321 -7.85 2.24 -23.97
C SER A 321 -8.32 2.57 -22.55
N CYS A 322 -9.05 3.67 -22.36
CA CYS A 322 -9.64 4.00 -21.06
C CYS A 322 -10.75 3.04 -20.68
N THR A 323 -11.59 2.67 -21.64
CA THR A 323 -12.65 1.68 -21.44
C THR A 323 -12.09 0.29 -21.12
N ALA A 324 -11.00 -0.12 -21.78
CA ALA A 324 -10.31 -1.38 -21.49
C ALA A 324 -9.69 -1.40 -20.09
N ASP A 325 -9.03 -0.32 -19.66
CA ASP A 325 -8.48 -0.21 -18.30
C ASP A 325 -9.62 -0.19 -17.26
N ALA A 326 -10.72 0.53 -17.49
CA ALA A 326 -11.91 0.51 -16.62
C ALA A 326 -12.51 -0.90 -16.49
N LEU A 327 -12.59 -1.65 -17.59
CA LEU A 327 -13.09 -3.03 -17.58
C LEU A 327 -12.16 -3.96 -16.79
N ARG A 328 -10.84 -3.85 -16.96
CA ARG A 328 -9.85 -4.61 -16.17
C ARG A 328 -10.00 -4.35 -14.68
N LEU A 329 -10.20 -3.09 -14.30
CA LEU A 329 -10.42 -2.70 -12.91
C LEU A 329 -11.74 -3.25 -12.36
N ALA A 330 -12.83 -3.16 -13.13
CA ALA A 330 -14.12 -3.72 -12.74
C ALA A 330 -14.04 -5.24 -12.51
N LEU A 331 -13.34 -5.97 -13.38
CA LEU A 331 -13.09 -7.41 -13.23
C LEU A 331 -12.25 -7.70 -11.97
N PHE A 332 -11.19 -6.95 -11.74
CA PHE A 332 -10.33 -7.11 -10.56
C PHE A 332 -11.10 -6.89 -9.26
N PHE A 333 -11.88 -5.81 -9.15
CA PHE A 333 -12.67 -5.55 -7.93
C PHE A 333 -13.81 -6.55 -7.76
N SER A 334 -14.47 -6.98 -8.84
CA SER A 334 -15.52 -7.99 -8.79
C SER A 334 -15.01 -9.35 -8.30
N SER A 335 -13.83 -9.76 -8.74
CA SER A 335 -13.21 -11.02 -8.28
C SER A 335 -12.89 -11.01 -6.78
N ARG A 336 -12.54 -9.85 -6.24
CA ARG A 336 -12.22 -9.67 -4.81
C ARG A 336 -13.46 -9.49 -3.93
N SER A 337 -14.56 -8.95 -4.46
CA SER A 337 -15.82 -8.80 -3.71
C SER A 337 -16.56 -10.13 -3.47
N GLY A 338 -16.06 -11.23 -4.02
CA GLY A 338 -16.66 -12.57 -3.89
C GLY A 338 -17.97 -12.77 -4.62
N ARG A 339 -18.44 -11.79 -5.38
CA ARG A 339 -19.54 -11.97 -6.32
C ARG A 339 -18.99 -12.69 -7.55
N ARG A 340 -19.45 -13.90 -7.82
CA ARG A 340 -19.31 -14.49 -9.16
C ARG A 340 -20.00 -13.54 -10.13
N LEU A 341 -19.27 -13.07 -11.14
CA LEU A 341 -19.85 -12.33 -12.24
C LEU A 341 -20.85 -13.26 -12.96
N THR A 342 -22.10 -13.19 -12.60
CA THR A 342 -23.18 -13.96 -13.23
C THR A 342 -23.59 -13.38 -14.57
N GLY A 343 -22.71 -12.57 -15.19
CA GLY A 343 -22.90 -12.01 -16.54
C GLY A 343 -21.99 -10.83 -16.85
N LEU A 344 -21.77 -10.57 -18.12
CA LEU A 344 -21.01 -9.41 -18.63
C LEU A 344 -21.70 -8.06 -18.33
N ALA A 345 -23.03 -8.06 -18.24
CA ALA A 345 -23.82 -6.84 -18.06
C ALA A 345 -23.52 -6.04 -16.78
N PRO A 346 -23.38 -6.64 -15.58
CA PRO A 346 -22.99 -5.91 -14.38
C PRO A 346 -21.59 -5.30 -14.48
N THR A 347 -20.64 -6.02 -15.09
CA THR A 347 -19.25 -5.58 -15.27
C THR A 347 -19.16 -4.39 -16.23
N LEU A 348 -19.88 -4.45 -17.36
CA LEU A 348 -19.97 -3.35 -18.32
C LEU A 348 -20.63 -2.12 -17.69
N ARG A 349 -21.65 -2.30 -16.86
CA ARG A 349 -22.30 -1.21 -16.13
C ARG A 349 -21.32 -0.55 -15.14
N HIS A 350 -20.53 -1.30 -14.40
CA HIS A 350 -19.52 -0.74 -13.48
C HIS A 350 -18.40 -0.02 -14.26
N ALA A 351 -17.92 -0.58 -15.37
CA ALA A 351 -16.96 0.08 -16.24
C ALA A 351 -17.53 1.36 -16.83
N TYR A 352 -18.79 1.35 -17.29
CA TYR A 352 -19.49 2.54 -17.80
C TYR A 352 -19.63 3.62 -16.75
N LEU A 353 -20.05 3.28 -15.52
CA LEU A 353 -20.16 4.24 -14.41
C LEU A 353 -18.78 4.83 -14.00
N ALA A 354 -17.71 4.04 -14.08
CA ALA A 354 -16.35 4.51 -13.82
C ALA A 354 -15.85 5.50 -14.89
N VAL A 355 -16.24 5.31 -16.15
CA VAL A 355 -15.83 6.19 -17.28
C VAL A 355 -16.67 7.46 -17.36
N ARG A 356 -17.92 7.43 -16.88
CA ARG A 356 -18.83 8.58 -16.92
C ARG A 356 -18.26 9.74 -16.11
N PRO A 357 -18.29 10.99 -16.61
CA PRO A 357 -17.96 12.16 -15.80
C PRO A 357 -18.96 12.32 -14.64
N PHE A 358 -18.46 12.63 -13.46
CA PHE A 358 -19.26 13.01 -12.29
C PHE A 358 -19.65 14.49 -12.38
#